data_927dda48b6171dd786931c44629159b9
#
_entry.id   927dda48b6171dd786931c44629159b9
#
_cell.length_a   1.000
_cell.length_b   1.000
_cell.length_c   1.000
_cell.angle_alpha   90.00
_cell.angle_beta   90.00
_cell.angle_gamma   90.00
#
_symmetry.space_group_name_H-M   'P 1'
#
loop_
_entity.id
_entity.type
_entity.pdbx_description
1 polymer ?
#
loop_
_entity_poly.entity_id
_entity_poly.type
_entity_poly.pdbx_seq_one_letter_code
_entity_poly.pdbx_strand_id
1 'polypeptide(L)'
;MPLLGFFTTHRPHLSHSSTQGFSLVELLVCLGVVAAVSAFALPSWQRLQERSRIEAARDQLMSDLQTARVRAIQRGEALQLARLRDCTWTTSAGGDWSCGWQLVLKADQSVLFASQMHAPLQVTFAKTDPLDISPRGDLGTVGDRWVIQSRQGALKLANVVCLSSAGRLRWQSGDTCSN
;
A
#
# COMPACT_ATOMS: atom_id res chain seq x y z
N MET A 1 -18.21 81.06 -39.41
CA MET A 1 -17.47 80.04 -40.15
C MET A 1 -17.47 78.82 -39.30
N PRO A 2 -18.27 77.75 -39.60
CA PRO A 2 -18.27 76.49 -38.85
C PRO A 2 -17.41 75.50 -39.58
N LEU A 3 -16.49 74.84 -38.80
CA LEU A 3 -15.67 73.69 -39.24
C LEU A 3 -16.47 72.44 -39.04
N LEU A 4 -16.81 71.74 -40.13
CA LEU A 4 -17.43 70.47 -40.21
C LEU A 4 -16.35 69.37 -39.89
N GLY A 5 -16.45 68.76 -38.73
CA GLY A 5 -15.66 67.54 -38.38
C GLY A 5 -16.27 66.30 -39.02
N PHE A 6 -15.55 65.68 -39.93
CA PHE A 6 -15.88 64.33 -40.47
C PHE A 6 -15.61 63.25 -39.43
N PHE A 7 -16.66 62.65 -38.91
CA PHE A 7 -16.56 61.43 -38.11
C PHE A 7 -16.52 60.24 -39.06
N THR A 8 -15.35 59.63 -39.20
CA THR A 8 -15.16 58.33 -39.88
C THR A 8 -15.55 57.22 -38.94
N THR A 9 -16.70 56.61 -39.15
CA THR A 9 -17.13 55.39 -38.42
C THR A 9 -16.34 54.15 -38.90
N HIS A 10 -15.41 53.79 -38.11
CA HIS A 10 -14.67 52.52 -38.30
C HIS A 10 -15.59 51.35 -37.86
N ARG A 11 -16.09 50.56 -38.80
CA ARG A 11 -16.82 49.32 -38.50
C ARG A 11 -15.81 48.22 -38.14
N PRO A 12 -15.90 47.62 -36.96
CA PRO A 12 -15.05 46.46 -36.66
C PRO A 12 -15.51 45.26 -37.50
N HIS A 13 -14.59 44.72 -38.27
CA HIS A 13 -14.80 43.44 -38.94
C HIS A 13 -14.84 42.33 -37.88
N LEU A 14 -16.03 41.81 -37.59
CA LEU A 14 -16.21 40.59 -36.83
C LEU A 14 -15.71 39.46 -37.70
N SER A 15 -14.50 38.99 -37.41
CA SER A 15 -13.99 37.72 -37.98
C SER A 15 -14.84 36.58 -37.43
N HIS A 16 -15.67 36.01 -38.26
CA HIS A 16 -16.37 34.75 -37.97
C HIS A 16 -15.31 33.67 -37.83
N SER A 17 -15.00 33.31 -36.60
CA SER A 17 -14.28 32.04 -36.32
C SER A 17 -15.20 30.92 -36.77
N SER A 18 -14.87 30.25 -37.86
CA SER A 18 -15.56 29.02 -38.28
C SER A 18 -15.32 27.97 -37.19
N THR A 19 -16.32 27.68 -36.39
CA THR A 19 -16.34 26.50 -35.50
C THR A 19 -16.45 25.27 -36.39
N GLN A 20 -15.30 24.69 -36.73
CA GLN A 20 -15.28 23.41 -37.43
C GLN A 20 -15.71 22.34 -36.42
N GLY A 21 -16.86 21.73 -36.66
CA GLY A 21 -17.32 20.56 -35.89
C GLY A 21 -16.47 19.35 -36.19
N PHE A 22 -16.23 18.52 -35.18
CA PHE A 22 -15.53 17.23 -35.33
C PHE A 22 -16.29 16.30 -36.30
N SER A 23 -15.58 15.68 -37.22
CA SER A 23 -16.14 14.64 -38.08
C SER A 23 -16.40 13.37 -37.26
N LEU A 24 -17.49 12.64 -37.57
CA LEU A 24 -17.79 11.36 -36.95
C LEU A 24 -16.63 10.35 -37.12
N VAL A 25 -15.94 10.39 -38.24
CA VAL A 25 -14.78 9.56 -38.53
C VAL A 25 -13.61 9.91 -37.62
N GLU A 26 -13.35 11.19 -37.40
CA GLU A 26 -12.29 11.66 -36.52
C GLU A 26 -12.52 11.20 -35.06
N LEU A 27 -13.77 11.25 -34.60
CA LEU A 27 -14.14 10.75 -33.27
C LEU A 27 -13.95 9.24 -33.16
N LEU A 28 -14.29 8.46 -34.19
CA LEU A 28 -14.05 7.02 -34.23
C LEU A 28 -12.56 6.68 -34.20
N VAL A 29 -11.74 7.41 -34.95
CA VAL A 29 -10.28 7.22 -34.96
C VAL A 29 -9.70 7.56 -33.58
N CYS A 30 -10.10 8.68 -32.96
CA CYS A 30 -9.65 9.04 -31.61
C CYS A 30 -10.03 7.99 -30.57
N LEU A 31 -11.26 7.47 -30.62
CA LEU A 31 -11.70 6.40 -29.71
C LEU A 31 -10.89 5.10 -29.94
N GLY A 32 -10.60 4.77 -31.19
CA GLY A 32 -9.75 3.61 -31.53
C GLY A 32 -8.34 3.73 -30.97
N VAL A 33 -7.72 4.91 -31.09
CA VAL A 33 -6.40 5.18 -30.52
C VAL A 33 -6.42 5.11 -28.99
N VAL A 34 -7.41 5.73 -28.34
CA VAL A 34 -7.56 5.70 -26.89
C VAL A 34 -7.76 4.26 -26.39
N ALA A 35 -8.58 3.47 -27.06
CA ALA A 35 -8.79 2.06 -26.71
C ALA A 35 -7.49 1.24 -26.85
N ALA A 36 -6.72 1.44 -27.91
CA ALA A 36 -5.45 0.77 -28.12
C ALA A 36 -4.42 1.13 -27.04
N VAL A 37 -4.25 2.40 -26.71
CA VAL A 37 -3.34 2.87 -25.65
C VAL A 37 -3.77 2.34 -24.28
N SER A 38 -5.07 2.35 -23.99
CA SER A 38 -5.60 1.84 -22.72
C SER A 38 -5.33 0.36 -22.52
N ALA A 39 -5.37 -0.45 -23.58
CA ALA A 39 -5.10 -1.88 -23.50
C ALA A 39 -3.67 -2.20 -23.01
N PHE A 40 -2.69 -1.34 -23.30
CA PHE A 40 -1.31 -1.49 -22.82
C PHE A 40 -1.08 -0.85 -21.44
N ALA A 41 -1.80 0.22 -21.11
CA ALA A 41 -1.62 0.96 -19.87
C ALA A 41 -2.19 0.23 -18.64
N LEU A 42 -3.36 -0.43 -18.79
CA LEU A 42 -4.06 -1.08 -17.69
C LEU A 42 -3.24 -2.15 -16.94
N PRO A 43 -2.56 -3.12 -17.63
CA PRO A 43 -1.83 -4.16 -16.92
C PRO A 43 -0.61 -3.62 -16.16
N SER A 44 0.04 -2.58 -16.64
CA SER A 44 1.19 -1.98 -15.96
C SER A 44 0.76 -1.21 -14.71
N TRP A 45 -0.39 -0.55 -14.75
CA TRP A 45 -0.99 0.15 -13.62
C TRP A 45 -1.37 -0.81 -12.49
N GLN A 46 -1.99 -1.94 -12.81
CA GLN A 46 -2.35 -2.96 -11.82
C GLN A 46 -1.12 -3.51 -11.09
N ARG A 47 -0.02 -3.76 -11.81
CA ARG A 47 1.25 -4.20 -11.21
C ARG A 47 1.82 -3.18 -10.24
N LEU A 48 1.81 -1.92 -10.62
CA LEU A 48 2.31 -0.83 -9.79
C LEU A 48 1.47 -0.70 -8.51
N GLN A 49 0.15 -0.76 -8.64
CA GLN A 49 -0.76 -0.67 -7.50
C GLN A 49 -0.59 -1.85 -6.52
N GLU A 50 -0.41 -3.06 -7.04
CA GLU A 50 -0.20 -4.24 -6.23
C GLU A 50 1.14 -4.19 -5.48
N ARG A 51 2.20 -3.79 -6.18
CA ARG A 51 3.50 -3.55 -5.56
C ARG A 51 3.43 -2.51 -4.45
N SER A 52 2.80 -1.37 -4.69
CA SER A 52 2.62 -0.32 -3.71
C SER A 52 1.87 -0.80 -2.45
N ARG A 53 0.85 -1.67 -2.62
CA ARG A 53 0.13 -2.27 -1.48
C ARG A 53 1.02 -3.18 -0.63
N ILE A 54 1.83 -4.01 -1.27
CA ILE A 54 2.77 -4.90 -0.58
C ILE A 54 3.83 -4.09 0.18
N GLU A 55 4.37 -3.04 -0.46
CA GLU A 55 5.35 -2.14 0.15
C GLU A 55 4.75 -1.41 1.35
N ALA A 56 3.54 -0.87 1.23
CA ALA A 56 2.84 -0.21 2.33
C ALA A 56 2.60 -1.15 3.53
N ALA A 57 2.17 -2.39 3.26
CA ALA A 57 1.97 -3.39 4.33
C ALA A 57 3.27 -3.77 5.03
N ARG A 58 4.36 -3.91 4.28
CA ARG A 58 5.70 -4.15 4.83
C ARG A 58 6.16 -3.00 5.74
N ASP A 59 6.02 -1.78 5.27
CA ASP A 59 6.47 -0.59 6.00
C ASP A 59 5.63 -0.40 7.27
N GLN A 60 4.32 -0.65 7.20
CA GLN A 60 3.44 -0.65 8.36
C GLN A 60 3.88 -1.69 9.40
N LEU A 61 4.13 -2.94 8.99
CA LEU A 61 4.59 -3.99 9.90
C LEU A 61 5.93 -3.62 10.56
N MET A 62 6.88 -3.12 9.79
CA MET A 62 8.18 -2.72 10.32
C MET A 62 8.08 -1.55 11.31
N SER A 63 7.26 -0.56 11.02
CA SER A 63 6.97 0.58 11.89
C SER A 63 6.31 0.12 13.20
N ASP A 64 5.32 -0.77 13.11
CA ASP A 64 4.59 -1.29 14.27
C ASP A 64 5.48 -2.15 15.17
N LEU A 65 6.36 -2.97 14.58
CA LEU A 65 7.36 -3.73 15.34
C LEU A 65 8.36 -2.83 16.08
N GLN A 66 8.81 -1.75 15.46
CA GLN A 66 9.67 -0.76 16.11
C GLN A 66 8.92 -0.02 17.23
N THR A 67 7.69 0.39 16.97
CA THR A 67 6.81 1.02 17.97
C THR A 67 6.58 0.10 19.17
N ALA A 68 6.33 -1.18 18.92
CA ALA A 68 6.13 -2.18 19.95
C ALA A 68 7.37 -2.33 20.86
N ARG A 69 8.58 -2.32 20.28
CA ARG A 69 9.83 -2.31 21.05
C ARG A 69 9.97 -1.08 21.95
N VAL A 70 9.78 0.08 21.35
CA VAL A 70 9.89 1.35 22.09
C VAL A 70 8.89 1.37 23.25
N ARG A 71 7.64 0.94 23.01
CA ARG A 71 6.62 0.85 24.06
C ARG A 71 6.97 -0.14 25.17
N ALA A 72 7.53 -1.30 24.82
CA ALA A 72 7.98 -2.30 25.81
C ALA A 72 9.06 -1.72 26.72
N ILE A 73 10.05 -1.05 26.14
CA ILE A 73 11.13 -0.38 26.88
C ILE A 73 10.59 0.74 27.78
N GLN A 74 9.74 1.61 27.23
CA GLN A 74 9.18 2.76 27.97
C GLN A 74 8.31 2.34 29.14
N ARG A 75 7.56 1.25 28.99
CA ARG A 75 6.68 0.73 30.04
C ARG A 75 7.42 -0.18 31.04
N GLY A 76 8.54 -0.76 30.62
CA GLY A 76 9.24 -1.80 31.37
C GLY A 76 8.43 -3.09 31.51
N GLU A 77 7.49 -3.33 30.58
CA GLU A 77 6.53 -4.45 30.60
C GLU A 77 6.68 -5.35 29.38
N ALA A 78 6.40 -6.63 29.55
CA ALA A 78 6.38 -7.59 28.43
C ALA A 78 5.12 -7.37 27.58
N LEU A 79 5.32 -7.25 26.29
CA LEU A 79 4.27 -7.08 25.28
C LEU A 79 4.20 -8.29 24.36
N GLN A 80 3.09 -8.43 23.65
CA GLN A 80 2.90 -9.44 22.62
C GLN A 80 2.34 -8.79 21.37
N LEU A 81 2.90 -9.11 20.21
CA LEU A 81 2.28 -8.82 18.93
C LEU A 81 1.54 -10.07 18.48
N ALA A 82 0.22 -9.98 18.39
CA ALA A 82 -0.67 -11.07 18.04
C ALA A 82 -1.44 -10.74 16.76
N ARG A 83 -1.77 -11.77 15.97
CA ARG A 83 -2.59 -11.61 14.76
C ARG A 83 -4.02 -11.25 15.11
N LEU A 84 -4.68 -10.49 14.24
CA LEU A 84 -6.14 -10.35 14.24
C LEU A 84 -6.78 -11.54 13.54
N ARG A 85 -7.95 -11.97 14.04
CA ARG A 85 -8.65 -13.17 13.53
C ARG A 85 -9.98 -12.87 12.83
N ASP A 86 -10.50 -11.67 13.02
CA ASP A 86 -11.87 -11.32 12.62
C ASP A 86 -11.92 -10.62 11.27
N CYS A 87 -11.53 -11.34 10.20
CA CYS A 87 -11.77 -10.87 8.84
C CYS A 87 -12.17 -12.03 7.91
N THR A 88 -12.88 -11.68 6.83
CA THR A 88 -13.49 -12.66 5.90
C THR A 88 -12.48 -13.37 5.00
N TRP A 89 -11.23 -12.94 4.97
CA TRP A 89 -10.19 -13.45 4.05
C TRP A 89 -9.03 -14.15 4.75
N THR A 90 -9.13 -14.42 6.03
CA THR A 90 -8.12 -15.19 6.75
C THR A 90 -8.36 -16.67 6.63
N THR A 91 -7.28 -17.44 6.70
CA THR A 91 -7.35 -18.89 6.93
C THR A 91 -7.23 -19.16 8.42
N SER A 92 -7.73 -20.33 8.87
CA SER A 92 -7.61 -20.76 10.27
C SER A 92 -6.18 -21.14 10.65
N ALA A 93 -5.22 -21.10 9.71
CA ALA A 93 -3.84 -21.46 9.94
C ALA A 93 -3.15 -20.53 10.95
N GLY A 94 -2.40 -21.11 11.89
CA GLY A 94 -1.76 -20.38 13.00
C GLY A 94 -0.79 -19.27 12.57
N GLY A 95 -0.21 -19.34 11.39
CA GLY A 95 0.70 -18.35 10.83
C GLY A 95 0.06 -17.29 9.90
N ASP A 96 -1.27 -17.28 9.74
CA ASP A 96 -1.95 -16.33 8.85
C ASP A 96 -2.23 -15.00 9.57
N TRP A 97 -1.53 -13.95 9.17
CA TRP A 97 -1.63 -12.58 9.69
C TRP A 97 -2.33 -11.62 8.70
N SER A 98 -3.05 -12.16 7.75
CA SER A 98 -3.67 -11.39 6.67
C SER A 98 -4.75 -10.41 7.13
N CYS A 99 -5.36 -10.61 8.31
CA CYS A 99 -6.27 -9.64 8.93
C CYS A 99 -5.56 -8.41 9.50
N GLY A 100 -4.26 -8.50 9.74
CA GLY A 100 -3.47 -7.55 10.49
C GLY A 100 -3.05 -8.10 11.85
N TRP A 101 -2.64 -7.20 12.73
CA TRP A 101 -2.06 -7.53 14.04
C TRP A 101 -2.47 -6.51 15.10
N GLN A 102 -2.31 -6.91 16.34
CA GLN A 102 -2.51 -6.06 17.51
C GLN A 102 -1.36 -6.21 18.49
N LEU A 103 -1.00 -5.11 19.12
CA LEU A 103 -0.07 -5.11 20.25
C LEU A 103 -0.87 -5.18 21.55
N VAL A 104 -0.58 -6.17 22.36
CA VAL A 104 -1.24 -6.37 23.66
C VAL A 104 -0.23 -6.39 24.79
N LEU A 105 -0.65 -6.01 25.98
CA LEU A 105 0.11 -6.22 27.20
C LEU A 105 0.05 -7.72 27.57
N LYS A 106 1.20 -8.35 27.85
CA LYS A 106 1.25 -9.77 28.13
C LYS A 106 0.52 -10.16 29.42
N ALA A 107 0.49 -9.25 30.39
CA ALA A 107 -0.05 -9.50 31.73
C ALA A 107 -1.58 -9.66 31.74
N ASP A 108 -2.29 -8.78 31.04
CA ASP A 108 -3.76 -8.69 31.11
C ASP A 108 -4.43 -8.73 29.73
N GLN A 109 -3.65 -8.89 28.67
CA GLN A 109 -4.11 -8.91 27.27
C GLN A 109 -4.81 -7.62 26.82
N SER A 110 -4.59 -6.50 27.50
CA SER A 110 -5.13 -5.20 27.11
C SER A 110 -4.48 -4.75 25.78
N VAL A 111 -5.32 -4.29 24.85
CA VAL A 111 -4.89 -3.86 23.51
C VAL A 111 -4.31 -2.45 23.58
N LEU A 112 -3.07 -2.29 23.15
CA LEU A 112 -2.38 -0.99 23.09
C LEU A 112 -2.58 -0.30 21.73
N PHE A 113 -2.58 -1.07 20.65
CA PHE A 113 -3.00 -0.67 19.32
C PHE A 113 -3.34 -1.89 18.46
N ALA A 114 -4.06 -1.65 17.37
CA ALA A 114 -4.32 -2.66 16.35
C ALA A 114 -4.15 -2.03 14.96
N SER A 115 -3.52 -2.78 14.06
CA SER A 115 -3.33 -2.43 12.66
C SER A 115 -4.07 -3.44 11.79
N GLN A 116 -5.15 -2.99 11.16
CA GLN A 116 -5.96 -3.82 10.26
C GLN A 116 -5.44 -3.75 8.84
N MET A 117 -5.40 -4.88 8.16
CA MET A 117 -5.09 -4.93 6.74
C MET A 117 -6.37 -4.83 5.92
N HIS A 118 -6.42 -3.85 5.01
CA HIS A 118 -7.61 -3.58 4.19
C HIS A 118 -7.50 -4.13 2.76
N ALA A 119 -6.33 -4.62 2.39
CA ALA A 119 -6.08 -5.13 1.04
C ALA A 119 -6.11 -6.66 1.00
N PRO A 120 -6.45 -7.29 -0.14
CA PRO A 120 -6.41 -8.73 -0.30
C PRO A 120 -4.96 -9.24 -0.41
N LEU A 121 -4.16 -8.93 0.62
CA LEU A 121 -2.81 -9.42 0.77
C LEU A 121 -2.80 -10.68 1.62
N GLN A 122 -1.86 -11.55 1.36
CA GLN A 122 -1.52 -12.66 2.23
C GLN A 122 -0.29 -12.29 3.04
N VAL A 123 -0.43 -12.28 4.35
CA VAL A 123 0.67 -12.07 5.30
C VAL A 123 0.83 -13.35 6.11
N THR A 124 1.97 -14.01 5.98
CA THR A 124 2.26 -15.22 6.72
C THR A 124 3.45 -15.01 7.63
N PHE A 125 3.35 -15.49 8.88
CA PHE A 125 4.43 -15.52 9.83
C PHE A 125 4.94 -16.96 9.98
N ALA A 126 6.25 -17.16 9.93
CA ALA A 126 6.85 -18.48 9.85
C ALA A 126 6.69 -19.32 11.12
N LYS A 127 6.46 -18.67 12.27
CA LYS A 127 6.23 -19.34 13.56
C LYS A 127 4.85 -19.07 14.13
N THR A 128 4.62 -19.70 15.27
CA THR A 128 3.36 -19.58 16.00
C THR A 128 3.18 -18.18 16.58
N ASP A 129 1.98 -17.70 16.46
CA ASP A 129 1.44 -16.54 17.12
C ASP A 129 1.26 -16.81 18.65
N PRO A 130 1.53 -15.82 19.53
CA PRO A 130 1.98 -14.46 19.30
C PRO A 130 3.51 -14.28 19.33
N LEU A 131 4.00 -13.12 18.85
CA LEU A 131 5.39 -12.72 19.00
C LEU A 131 5.60 -12.04 20.35
N ASP A 132 6.38 -12.62 21.23
CA ASP A 132 6.75 -12.02 22.52
C ASP A 132 7.78 -10.88 22.35
N ILE A 133 7.58 -9.81 23.12
CA ILE A 133 8.47 -8.65 23.17
C ILE A 133 8.85 -8.43 24.63
N SER A 134 10.15 -8.55 24.95
CA SER A 134 10.63 -8.38 26.31
C SER A 134 10.57 -6.91 26.77
N PRO A 135 10.60 -6.62 28.07
CA PRO A 135 10.72 -5.26 28.60
C PRO A 135 11.98 -4.52 28.11
N ARG A 136 12.97 -5.23 27.60
CA ARG A 136 14.19 -4.66 27.00
C ARG A 136 14.05 -4.37 25.51
N GLY A 137 12.90 -4.71 24.91
CA GLY A 137 12.63 -4.56 23.49
C GLY A 137 13.15 -5.70 22.62
N ASP A 138 13.58 -6.83 23.22
CA ASP A 138 13.98 -8.00 22.45
C ASP A 138 12.75 -8.68 21.89
N LEU A 139 12.82 -9.08 20.61
CA LEU A 139 11.81 -9.88 19.98
C LEU A 139 12.13 -11.35 20.21
N GLY A 140 11.21 -12.07 20.85
CA GLY A 140 11.42 -13.38 21.48
C GLY A 140 11.62 -14.57 20.56
N THR A 141 11.89 -14.36 19.26
CA THR A 141 12.06 -15.44 18.31
C THR A 141 13.30 -15.26 17.45
N VAL A 142 14.03 -16.34 17.23
CA VAL A 142 15.28 -16.34 16.50
C VAL A 142 15.03 -16.78 15.06
N GLY A 143 15.42 -15.94 14.09
CA GLY A 143 15.43 -16.31 12.68
C GLY A 143 14.04 -16.42 12.04
N ASP A 144 13.12 -15.58 12.43
CA ASP A 144 11.76 -15.55 11.87
C ASP A 144 11.57 -14.59 10.71
N ARG A 145 10.49 -14.80 9.97
CA ARG A 145 10.13 -13.98 8.85
C ARG A 145 8.62 -13.82 8.68
N TRP A 146 8.23 -12.66 8.20
CA TRP A 146 6.90 -12.41 7.63
C TRP A 146 7.03 -12.33 6.11
N VAL A 147 6.21 -13.11 5.42
CA VAL A 147 6.09 -13.04 3.96
C VAL A 147 4.79 -12.29 3.63
N ILE A 148 4.91 -11.21 2.89
CA ILE A 148 3.81 -10.38 2.44
C ILE A 148 3.72 -10.52 0.93
N GLN A 149 2.63 -11.09 0.44
CA GLN A 149 2.44 -11.36 -0.97
C GLN A 149 1.01 -11.06 -1.42
N SER A 150 0.83 -10.89 -2.73
CA SER A 150 -0.50 -10.74 -3.30
C SER A 150 -1.25 -12.06 -3.29
N ARG A 151 -2.51 -12.02 -2.90
CA ARG A 151 -3.41 -13.19 -2.92
C ARG A 151 -3.97 -13.46 -4.32
N GLN A 152 -4.12 -12.43 -5.14
CA GLN A 152 -4.75 -12.51 -6.47
C GLN A 152 -3.75 -12.56 -7.63
N GLY A 153 -2.46 -12.66 -7.36
CA GLY A 153 -1.44 -12.33 -8.32
C GLY A 153 -1.06 -13.42 -9.30
N ALA A 154 -1.37 -13.20 -10.57
CA ALA A 154 -0.54 -13.71 -11.67
C ALA A 154 0.92 -13.23 -11.55
N LEU A 155 1.18 -12.24 -10.72
CA LEU A 155 2.47 -11.65 -10.40
C LEU A 155 2.90 -12.21 -9.05
N LYS A 156 3.91 -13.04 -9.03
CA LYS A 156 4.55 -13.54 -7.81
C LYS A 156 5.35 -12.41 -7.12
N LEU A 157 4.66 -11.32 -6.77
CA LEU A 157 5.23 -10.23 -6.00
C LEU A 157 5.15 -10.58 -4.53
N ALA A 158 6.29 -10.65 -3.88
CA ALA A 158 6.39 -10.86 -2.44
C ALA A 158 7.50 -9.98 -1.86
N ASN A 159 7.30 -9.53 -0.64
CA ASN A 159 8.31 -8.94 0.21
C ASN A 159 8.40 -9.75 1.50
N VAL A 160 9.61 -9.94 1.97
CA VAL A 160 9.86 -10.63 3.24
C VAL A 160 10.47 -9.66 4.25
N VAL A 161 9.92 -9.65 5.46
CA VAL A 161 10.51 -8.99 6.62
C VAL A 161 11.19 -10.04 7.46
N CYS A 162 12.50 -9.91 7.59
CA CYS A 162 13.36 -10.87 8.27
C CYS A 162 13.74 -10.34 9.66
N LEU A 163 13.59 -11.21 10.65
CA LEU A 163 14.04 -10.96 12.00
C LEU A 163 15.30 -11.80 12.26
N SER A 164 16.44 -11.16 12.48
CA SER A 164 17.68 -11.84 12.82
C SER A 164 17.69 -12.31 14.28
N SER A 165 18.58 -13.24 14.62
CA SER A 165 18.82 -13.70 16.00
C SER A 165 19.21 -12.56 16.97
N ALA A 166 19.82 -11.49 16.45
CA ALA A 166 20.14 -10.29 17.21
C ALA A 166 18.98 -9.28 17.28
N GLY A 167 17.77 -9.67 16.86
CA GLY A 167 16.59 -8.81 16.89
C GLY A 167 16.57 -7.71 15.83
N ARG A 168 17.45 -7.71 14.83
CA ARG A 168 17.44 -6.72 13.75
C ARG A 168 16.38 -7.07 12.73
N LEU A 169 15.60 -6.06 12.35
CA LEU A 169 14.63 -6.14 11.26
C LEU A 169 15.27 -5.68 9.96
N ARG A 170 15.09 -6.47 8.91
CA ARG A 170 15.45 -6.10 7.54
C ARG A 170 14.38 -6.63 6.59
N TRP A 171 14.28 -6.06 5.42
CA TRP A 171 13.38 -6.56 4.40
C TRP A 171 14.12 -6.86 3.09
N GLN A 172 13.55 -7.75 2.30
CA GLN A 172 14.05 -8.14 0.98
C GLN A 172 12.87 -8.39 0.05
N SER A 173 13.12 -8.25 -1.26
CA SER A 173 12.16 -8.71 -2.27
C SER A 173 12.23 -10.23 -2.36
N GLY A 174 11.06 -10.89 -2.44
CA GLY A 174 10.93 -12.34 -2.43
C GLY A 174 10.30 -12.87 -1.16
N ASP A 175 10.34 -14.17 -0.98
CA ASP A 175 9.68 -14.92 0.10
C ASP A 175 10.67 -15.56 1.10
N THR A 176 11.96 -15.40 0.86
CA THR A 176 13.03 -15.98 1.67
C THR A 176 14.01 -14.93 2.17
N CYS A 177 14.54 -15.15 3.38
CA CYS A 177 15.60 -14.34 3.94
C CYS A 177 16.95 -14.92 3.50
N SER A 178 17.68 -14.19 2.68
CA SER A 178 19.09 -14.50 2.39
C SER A 178 20.01 -13.78 3.40
N ASN A 179 21.09 -14.41 3.75
CA ASN A 179 22.13 -13.82 4.59
C ASN A 179 22.93 -12.76 3.85
#